data_ac11ef5726135b116399c794c349618e
#
_entry.id   ac11ef5726135b116399c794c349618e
#
_cell.length_a   1.000
_cell.length_b   1.000
_cell.length_c   1.000
_cell.angle_alpha   90.00
_cell.angle_beta   90.00
_cell.angle_gamma   90.00
#
_symmetry.space_group_name_H-M   'P 1'
#
loop_
_entity.id
_entity.type
_entity.pdbx_description
1 polymer ?
#
loop_
_entity_poly.entity_id
_entity_poly.type
_entity_poly.pdbx_seq_one_letter_code
_entity_poly.pdbx_strand_id
1 'polypeptide(L)'
;MKVYIYQADMWCEECGDRIRGENEAQGSVDPNSLEAQDSDVYPQGPYESHFIEADTPRHCANCGLFLKVNLTPEGVQYVQDAVDRRKENGEGDPEVIEQWEEYYGDLLEVQ
;
A
#
# COMPACT_ATOMS: atom_id res chain seq x y z
N MET A 1 9.52 -4.69 1.99
CA MET A 1 9.03 -3.42 2.58
C MET A 1 7.95 -3.73 3.60
N LYS A 2 8.01 -3.09 4.74
CA LYS A 2 7.02 -3.33 5.81
C LYS A 2 5.88 -2.34 5.76
N VAL A 3 4.67 -2.83 6.00
CA VAL A 3 3.45 -2.02 5.95
C VAL A 3 2.54 -2.36 7.12
N TYR A 4 1.68 -1.42 7.47
CA TYR A 4 0.63 -1.61 8.48
C TYR A 4 -0.74 -1.57 7.84
N ILE A 5 -1.70 -2.21 8.48
CA ILE A 5 -3.13 -2.13 8.12
C ILE A 5 -3.83 -1.37 9.24
N TYR A 6 -4.50 -0.28 8.88
CA TYR A 6 -5.15 0.60 9.83
C TYR A 6 -6.29 1.35 9.15
N GLN A 7 -7.45 1.36 9.79
CA GLN A 7 -8.65 2.04 9.29
C GLN A 7 -9.02 1.64 7.85
N ALA A 8 -9.03 0.33 7.60
CA ALA A 8 -9.37 -0.28 6.32
C ALA A 8 -8.47 0.17 5.15
N ASP A 9 -7.24 0.60 5.46
CA ASP A 9 -6.27 1.04 4.46
C ASP A 9 -4.87 0.57 4.84
N MET A 10 -3.92 0.77 3.93
CA MET A 10 -2.53 0.39 4.14
C MET A 10 -1.68 1.64 4.38
N TRP A 11 -0.70 1.50 5.28
CA TRP A 11 0.19 2.57 5.70
C TRP A 11 1.64 2.10 5.64
N CYS A 12 2.56 2.97 5.27
CA CYS A 12 3.98 2.62 5.31
C CYS A 12 4.45 2.44 6.75
N GLU A 13 5.60 1.80 6.92
CA GLU A 13 6.16 1.52 8.25
C GLU A 13 6.31 2.81 9.08
N GLU A 14 6.87 3.85 8.49
CA GLU A 14 7.10 5.11 9.18
C GLU A 14 5.80 5.76 9.67
N CYS A 15 4.79 5.83 8.81
CA CYS A 15 3.50 6.42 9.16
C CYS A 15 2.76 5.57 10.20
N GLY A 16 2.79 4.25 10.04
CA GLY A 16 2.15 3.33 10.99
C GLY A 16 2.82 3.37 12.36
N ASP A 17 4.15 3.40 12.40
CA ASP A 17 4.90 3.53 13.66
C ASP A 17 4.56 4.83 14.37
N ARG A 18 4.40 5.91 13.63
CA ARG A 18 4.01 7.20 14.20
C ARG A 18 2.64 7.14 14.86
N ILE A 19 1.65 6.53 14.19
CA ILE A 19 0.30 6.38 14.75
C ILE A 19 0.32 5.52 16.01
N ARG A 20 1.08 4.42 16.01
CA ARG A 20 1.26 3.59 17.19
C ARG A 20 1.85 4.38 18.35
N GLY A 21 2.93 5.12 18.07
CA GLY A 21 3.58 5.95 19.06
C GLY A 21 2.67 7.02 19.65
N GLU A 22 1.86 7.67 18.83
CA GLU A 22 0.88 8.65 19.28
C GLU A 22 -0.20 8.01 20.15
N ASN A 23 -0.73 6.84 19.76
CA ASN A 23 -1.72 6.11 20.53
C ASN A 23 -1.17 5.72 21.92
N GLU A 24 0.05 5.22 21.97
CA GLU A 24 0.72 4.83 23.21
C GLU A 24 0.97 6.04 24.11
N ALA A 25 1.49 7.13 23.55
CA ALA A 25 1.81 8.36 24.28
C ALA A 25 0.57 9.03 24.88
N GLN A 26 -0.55 8.96 24.15
CA GLN A 26 -1.82 9.54 24.61
C GLN A 26 -2.60 8.60 25.54
N GLY A 27 -2.16 7.34 25.66
CA GLY A 27 -2.86 6.33 26.44
C GLY A 27 -4.22 5.93 25.83
N SER A 28 -4.45 6.22 24.54
CA SER A 28 -5.70 5.91 23.86
C SER A 28 -5.86 4.42 23.62
N VAL A 29 -4.77 3.70 23.42
CA VAL A 29 -4.78 2.25 23.23
C VAL A 29 -3.62 1.63 24.00
N ASP A 30 -3.92 0.62 24.81
CA ASP A 30 -2.89 -0.20 25.46
C ASP A 30 -2.43 -1.26 24.46
N PRO A 31 -1.13 -1.33 24.09
CA PRO A 31 -0.62 -2.32 23.14
C PRO A 31 -0.90 -3.77 23.53
N ASN A 32 -1.12 -4.05 24.80
CA ASN A 32 -1.41 -5.39 25.31
C ASN A 32 -2.90 -5.70 25.44
N SER A 33 -3.77 -4.75 25.04
CA SER A 33 -5.23 -4.92 25.15
C SER A 33 -5.81 -5.58 23.90
N LEU A 34 -7.08 -6.00 23.99
CA LEU A 34 -7.82 -6.51 22.84
C LEU A 34 -8.08 -5.42 21.80
N GLU A 35 -8.17 -4.16 22.23
CA GLU A 35 -8.32 -3.02 21.31
C GLU A 35 -7.12 -2.90 20.35
N ALA A 36 -5.92 -3.25 20.81
CA ALA A 36 -4.72 -3.23 19.98
C ALA A 36 -4.76 -4.26 18.84
N GLN A 37 -5.72 -5.19 18.84
CA GLN A 37 -5.93 -6.17 17.79
C GLN A 37 -6.97 -5.70 16.76
N ASP A 38 -7.58 -4.55 16.98
CA ASP A 38 -8.58 -3.97 16.10
C ASP A 38 -7.90 -2.95 15.17
N SER A 39 -7.91 -3.24 13.86
CA SER A 39 -7.29 -2.37 12.86
C SER A 39 -7.97 -1.01 12.70
N ASP A 40 -9.20 -0.86 13.17
CA ASP A 40 -9.90 0.43 13.17
C ASP A 40 -9.39 1.37 14.26
N VAL A 41 -8.75 0.83 15.28
CA VAL A 41 -8.30 1.57 16.46
C VAL A 41 -6.78 1.66 16.55
N TYR A 42 -6.09 0.64 16.07
CA TYR A 42 -4.65 0.51 16.23
C TYR A 42 -4.02 -0.15 15.01
N PRO A 43 -2.91 0.39 14.45
CA PRO A 43 -2.26 -0.22 13.28
C PRO A 43 -1.81 -1.65 13.55
N GLN A 44 -2.15 -2.56 12.62
CA GLN A 44 -1.79 -3.96 12.69
C GLN A 44 -0.58 -4.24 11.80
N GLY A 45 0.32 -5.07 12.27
CA GLY A 45 1.55 -5.41 11.57
C GLY A 45 2.78 -5.12 12.44
N PRO A 46 3.95 -4.82 11.83
CA PRO A 46 4.15 -4.65 10.39
C PRO A 46 4.16 -5.99 9.63
N TYR A 47 3.62 -5.95 8.42
CA TYR A 47 3.62 -7.09 7.48
C TYR A 47 4.57 -6.81 6.32
N GLU A 48 5.15 -7.86 5.76
CA GLU A 48 5.93 -7.72 4.53
C GLU A 48 5.00 -7.56 3.33
N SER A 49 5.17 -6.46 2.60
CA SER A 49 4.28 -6.13 1.48
C SER A 49 4.29 -7.18 0.36
N HIS A 50 5.42 -7.85 0.15
CA HIS A 50 5.53 -8.87 -0.89
C HIS A 50 4.79 -10.18 -0.57
N PHE A 51 4.26 -10.32 0.64
CA PHE A 51 3.36 -11.42 1.01
C PHE A 51 1.88 -11.03 0.90
N ILE A 52 1.59 -9.78 0.55
CA ILE A 52 0.22 -9.27 0.44
C ILE A 52 -0.11 -9.13 -1.04
N GLU A 53 -1.24 -9.71 -1.46
CA GLU A 53 -1.76 -9.55 -2.81
C GLU A 53 -2.92 -8.57 -2.83
N ALA A 54 -2.99 -7.76 -3.87
CA ALA A 54 -4.07 -6.79 -4.05
C ALA A 54 -4.49 -6.70 -5.51
N ASP A 55 -5.71 -6.26 -5.74
CA ASP A 55 -6.25 -6.08 -7.09
C ASP A 55 -5.82 -4.76 -7.74
N THR A 56 -5.12 -3.92 -7.00
CA THR A 56 -4.53 -2.66 -7.48
C THR A 56 -3.25 -2.40 -6.71
N PRO A 57 -2.31 -1.63 -7.28
CA PRO A 57 -1.15 -1.17 -6.52
C PRO A 57 -1.60 -0.37 -5.29
N ARG A 58 -0.86 -0.48 -4.20
CA ARG A 58 -1.18 0.19 -2.94
C ARG A 58 -0.16 1.28 -2.61
N HIS A 59 -0.66 2.37 -2.09
CA HIS A 59 0.14 3.49 -1.61
C HIS A 59 -0.25 3.81 -0.18
N CYS A 60 0.69 4.36 0.60
CA CYS A 60 0.41 4.74 1.98
C CYS A 60 -0.76 5.74 2.03
N ALA A 61 -1.75 5.45 2.87
CA ALA A 61 -2.93 6.28 3.03
C ALA A 61 -2.60 7.71 3.50
N ASN A 62 -1.46 7.89 4.17
CA ASN A 62 -1.05 9.18 4.71
C ASN A 62 -0.06 9.92 3.81
N CYS A 63 1.03 9.30 3.40
CA CYS A 63 2.11 9.98 2.67
C CYS A 63 2.20 9.65 1.19
N GLY A 64 1.42 8.67 0.70
CA GLY A 64 1.40 8.30 -0.70
C GLY A 64 2.55 7.40 -1.15
N LEU A 65 3.41 6.95 -0.24
CA LEU A 65 4.53 6.08 -0.59
C LEU A 65 4.03 4.79 -1.24
N PHE A 66 4.62 4.40 -2.37
CA PHE A 66 4.30 3.14 -3.05
C PHE A 66 4.72 1.95 -2.17
N LEU A 67 3.78 1.06 -1.86
CA LEU A 67 3.98 0.00 -0.86
C LEU A 67 4.44 -1.34 -1.43
N LYS A 68 4.56 -1.46 -2.74
CA LYS A 68 5.15 -2.65 -3.41
C LYS A 68 4.48 -3.98 -3.04
N VAL A 69 3.16 -3.98 -2.95
CA VAL A 69 2.41 -5.23 -2.74
C VAL A 69 2.42 -6.07 -4.02
N ASN A 70 2.19 -7.38 -3.88
CA ASN A 70 2.00 -8.24 -5.04
C ASN A 70 0.63 -7.98 -5.65
N LEU A 71 0.48 -8.31 -6.93
CA LEU A 71 -0.77 -8.13 -7.65
C LEU A 71 -1.41 -9.48 -7.97
N THR A 72 -2.74 -9.54 -7.82
CA THR A 72 -3.55 -10.61 -8.40
C THR A 72 -3.54 -10.47 -9.92
N PRO A 73 -4.04 -11.46 -10.70
CA PRO A 73 -4.18 -11.30 -12.15
C PRO A 73 -4.99 -10.05 -12.52
N GLU A 74 -6.04 -9.73 -11.77
CA GLU A 74 -6.83 -8.51 -11.95
C GLU A 74 -5.99 -7.25 -11.68
N GLY A 75 -5.11 -7.31 -10.69
CA GLY A 75 -4.19 -6.21 -10.39
C GLY A 75 -3.18 -5.98 -11.51
N VAL A 76 -2.65 -7.04 -12.10
CA VAL A 76 -1.76 -6.95 -13.27
C VAL A 76 -2.50 -6.29 -14.43
N GLN A 77 -3.74 -6.71 -14.70
CA GLN A 77 -4.55 -6.10 -15.75
C GLN A 77 -4.84 -4.63 -15.49
N TYR A 78 -5.10 -4.28 -14.22
CA TYR A 78 -5.29 -2.88 -13.84
C TYR A 78 -4.08 -2.01 -14.20
N VAL A 79 -2.87 -2.49 -13.88
CA VAL A 79 -1.63 -1.77 -14.19
C VAL A 79 -1.40 -1.72 -15.70
N GLN A 80 -1.63 -2.84 -16.40
CA GLN A 80 -1.48 -2.89 -17.86
C GLN A 80 -2.39 -1.86 -18.54
N ASP A 81 -3.66 -1.78 -18.12
CA ASP A 81 -4.61 -0.82 -18.66
C ASP A 81 -4.18 0.63 -18.38
N ALA A 82 -3.64 0.89 -17.19
CA ALA A 82 -3.13 2.22 -16.84
C ALA A 82 -1.94 2.63 -17.70
N VAL A 83 -1.01 1.70 -17.92
CA VAL A 83 0.16 1.92 -18.77
C VAL A 83 -0.26 2.19 -20.21
N ASP A 84 -1.20 1.38 -20.74
CA ASP A 84 -1.70 1.52 -22.10
C ASP A 84 -2.40 2.87 -22.30
N ARG A 85 -3.25 3.27 -21.36
CA ARG A 85 -3.93 4.57 -21.42
C ARG A 85 -2.94 5.73 -21.36
N ARG A 86 -1.89 5.60 -20.58
CA ARG A 86 -0.84 6.62 -20.50
C ARG A 86 -0.13 6.76 -21.85
N LYS A 87 0.19 5.66 -22.50
CA LYS A 87 0.86 5.66 -23.81
C LYS A 87 -0.03 6.19 -24.92
N GLU A 88 -1.30 5.82 -24.92
CA GLU A 88 -2.24 6.19 -25.98
C GLU A 88 -2.77 7.61 -25.83
N ASN A 89 -3.13 8.02 -24.62
CA ASN A 89 -3.86 9.25 -24.35
C ASN A 89 -3.16 10.22 -23.42
N GLY A 90 -2.03 9.82 -22.84
CA GLY A 90 -1.33 10.61 -21.82
C GLY A 90 -2.10 10.71 -20.50
N GLU A 91 -3.04 9.80 -20.24
CA GLU A 91 -3.84 9.78 -19.02
C GLU A 91 -3.07 9.21 -17.82
N GLY A 92 -3.38 9.74 -16.64
CA GLY A 92 -2.83 9.29 -15.37
C GLY A 92 -1.60 10.06 -14.94
N ASP A 93 -1.17 9.79 -13.70
CA ASP A 93 0.00 10.44 -13.12
C ASP A 93 1.27 9.77 -13.68
N PRO A 94 2.13 10.51 -14.42
CA PRO A 94 3.30 9.91 -15.04
C PRO A 94 4.30 9.32 -14.03
N GLU A 95 4.47 9.94 -12.87
CA GLU A 95 5.40 9.46 -11.86
C GLU A 95 4.92 8.15 -11.23
N VAL A 96 3.62 8.06 -10.93
CA VAL A 96 3.02 6.87 -10.33
C VAL A 96 3.07 5.70 -11.31
N ILE A 97 2.68 5.93 -12.57
CA ILE A 97 2.67 4.89 -13.60
C ILE A 97 4.08 4.41 -13.88
N GLU A 98 5.06 5.30 -13.91
CA GLU A 98 6.47 4.94 -14.08
C GLU A 98 6.96 4.04 -12.95
N GLN A 99 6.57 4.32 -11.69
CA GLN A 99 6.90 3.47 -10.54
C GLN A 99 6.33 2.06 -10.72
N TRP A 100 5.08 1.96 -11.20
CA TRP A 100 4.42 0.67 -11.42
C TRP A 100 5.09 -0.10 -12.55
N GLU A 101 5.43 0.56 -13.66
CA GLU A 101 6.14 -0.08 -14.77
C GLU A 101 7.49 -0.62 -14.33
N GLU A 102 8.22 0.14 -13.54
CA GLU A 102 9.52 -0.26 -13.03
C GLU A 102 9.43 -1.48 -12.10
N TYR A 103 8.48 -1.46 -11.18
CA TYR A 103 8.34 -2.53 -10.19
C TYR A 103 7.66 -3.77 -10.75
N TYR A 104 6.58 -3.60 -11.51
CA TYR A 104 5.80 -4.70 -12.06
C TYR A 104 6.14 -5.04 -13.52
N GLY A 105 7.20 -4.46 -14.07
CA GLY A 105 7.52 -4.61 -15.48
C GLY A 105 7.58 -6.04 -15.99
N ASP A 106 8.10 -6.96 -15.16
CA ASP A 106 8.20 -8.38 -15.51
C ASP A 106 6.83 -9.06 -15.68
N LEU A 107 5.78 -8.49 -15.09
CA LEU A 107 4.42 -9.01 -15.15
C LEU A 107 3.61 -8.41 -16.30
N LEU A 108 4.08 -7.32 -16.89
CA LEU A 108 3.37 -6.58 -17.94
C LEU A 108 3.76 -7.10 -19.31
N GLU A 109 2.84 -6.92 -20.28
CA GLU A 109 3.16 -7.24 -21.66
C GLU A 109 4.18 -6.26 -22.20
N VAL A 110 5.17 -6.79 -22.92
CA VAL A 110 6.23 -5.98 -23.52
C VAL A 110 5.64 -5.16 -24.67
N GLN A 111 5.98 -3.89 -24.70
CA GLN A 111 5.55 -2.95 -25.73
C GLN A 111 6.67 -2.68 -26.75
#